data_a1403a4bcf442fda28de4a5a5c12163b
#
_entry.id   a1403a4bcf442fda28de4a5a5c12163b
#
_cell.length_a   1.000
_cell.length_b   1.000
_cell.length_c   1.000
_cell.angle_alpha   90.00
_cell.angle_beta   90.00
_cell.angle_gamma   90.00
#
_symmetry.space_group_name_H-M   'P 1'
#
loop_
_entity.id
_entity.type
_entity.pdbx_description
1 polymer ?
#
loop_
_entity_poly.entity_id
_entity_poly.type
_entity_poly.pdbx_seq_one_letter_code
_entity_poly.pdbx_strand_id
1 'polypeptide(L)'
;MAIEVVFETHATTIDNEQGHATGWLPGQLSADGQQQARRLGQRRRGDRITAVFSSDLARAAQTASIAFAGTAVPVLHDWRLRECDYGQRAGMPVAELHASRREHLDQPYPGGESWRQAITRVGRFLGDLPLRWNGQRILVIGHVATRWGLDHYLGGVPLEDLIEQDFAWQEGWQYQLS
;
A
#
# COMPACT_ATOMS: atom_id res chain seq x y z
N MET A 1 12.67 21.23 1.53
CA MET A 1 12.91 20.48 0.27
C MET A 1 11.86 19.38 0.19
N ALA A 2 11.23 19.16 -0.98
CA ALA A 2 10.21 18.13 -1.13
C ALA A 2 10.78 16.71 -0.90
N ILE A 3 9.94 15.81 -0.39
CA ILE A 3 10.23 14.37 -0.31
C ILE A 3 9.71 13.73 -1.59
N GLU A 4 10.54 12.98 -2.27
CA GLU A 4 10.10 12.16 -3.39
C GLU A 4 9.58 10.82 -2.85
N VAL A 5 8.30 10.55 -3.08
CA VAL A 5 7.65 9.29 -2.66
C VAL A 5 7.42 8.43 -3.88
N VAL A 6 8.08 7.28 -3.93
CA VAL A 6 7.76 6.23 -4.90
C VAL A 6 6.83 5.23 -4.20
N PHE A 7 5.73 4.86 -4.83
CA PHE A 7 4.83 3.84 -4.29
C PHE A 7 4.87 2.58 -5.17
N GLU A 8 4.86 1.43 -4.53
CA GLU A 8 4.69 0.11 -5.15
C GLU A 8 3.63 -0.67 -4.37
N THR A 9 2.80 -1.43 -5.05
CA THR A 9 1.96 -2.41 -4.37
C THR A 9 2.78 -3.60 -3.90
N HIS A 10 2.32 -4.27 -2.86
CA HIS A 10 2.85 -5.59 -2.52
C HIS A 10 2.72 -6.56 -3.72
N ALA A 11 3.58 -7.54 -3.78
CA ALA A 11 3.55 -8.57 -4.81
C ALA A 11 2.34 -9.52 -4.63
N THR A 12 2.00 -10.25 -5.67
CA THR A 12 0.84 -11.14 -5.72
C THR A 12 0.86 -12.19 -4.60
N THR A 13 -0.29 -12.36 -3.95
CA THR A 13 -0.49 -13.38 -2.92
C THR A 13 -1.30 -14.57 -3.47
N ILE A 14 -1.30 -15.66 -2.73
CA ILE A 14 -2.16 -16.82 -3.00
C ILE A 14 -3.64 -16.38 -3.03
N ASP A 15 -4.05 -15.53 -2.08
CA ASP A 15 -5.42 -14.99 -2.04
C ASP A 15 -5.76 -14.16 -3.27
N ASN A 16 -4.80 -13.36 -3.78
CA ASN A 16 -5.00 -12.59 -5.01
C ASN A 16 -5.23 -13.51 -6.21
N GLU A 17 -4.48 -14.61 -6.33
CA GLU A 17 -4.66 -15.61 -7.39
C GLU A 17 -6.03 -16.30 -7.30
N GLN A 18 -6.57 -16.43 -6.10
CA GLN A 18 -7.89 -17.00 -5.83
C GLN A 18 -9.03 -15.98 -5.91
N GLY A 19 -8.73 -14.69 -6.12
CA GLY A 19 -9.74 -13.62 -6.20
C GLY A 19 -10.33 -13.22 -4.86
N HIS A 20 -9.61 -13.37 -3.76
CA HIS A 20 -10.04 -13.01 -2.41
C HIS A 20 -9.45 -11.67 -1.94
N ALA A 21 -10.27 -10.89 -1.26
CA ALA A 21 -9.89 -9.63 -0.62
C ALA A 21 -9.42 -9.90 0.82
N THR A 22 -8.12 -9.96 1.02
CA THR A 22 -7.49 -10.42 2.27
C THR A 22 -7.70 -9.46 3.45
N GLY A 23 -7.76 -8.13 3.19
CA GLY A 23 -7.83 -7.13 4.27
C GLY A 23 -6.64 -7.25 5.23
N TRP A 24 -6.92 -7.40 6.53
CA TRP A 24 -5.89 -7.56 7.56
C TRP A 24 -5.51 -9.02 7.85
N LEU A 25 -6.12 -10.00 7.18
CA LEU A 25 -5.69 -11.38 7.31
C LEU A 25 -4.23 -11.55 6.82
N PRO A 26 -3.47 -12.50 7.39
CA PRO A 26 -2.10 -12.76 6.98
C PRO A 26 -2.08 -13.47 5.61
N GLY A 27 -1.98 -12.69 4.54
CA GLY A 27 -1.80 -13.23 3.18
C GLY A 27 -0.32 -13.50 2.89
N GLN A 28 -0.01 -14.60 2.23
CA GLN A 28 1.35 -14.97 1.84
C GLN A 28 1.58 -14.74 0.34
N LEU A 29 2.80 -14.36 -0.03
CA LEU A 29 3.16 -14.25 -1.44
C LEU A 29 3.08 -15.62 -2.11
N SER A 30 2.52 -15.63 -3.33
CA SER A 30 2.60 -16.80 -4.20
C SER A 30 4.01 -16.98 -4.76
N ALA A 31 4.29 -18.07 -5.45
CA ALA A 31 5.57 -18.29 -6.11
C ALA A 31 5.87 -17.17 -7.13
N ASP A 32 4.87 -16.77 -7.90
CA ASP A 32 4.97 -15.64 -8.83
C ASP A 32 5.18 -14.31 -8.08
N GLY A 33 4.46 -14.10 -6.97
CA GLY A 33 4.65 -12.93 -6.12
C GLY A 33 6.07 -12.80 -5.59
N GLN A 34 6.72 -13.88 -5.19
CA GLN A 34 8.12 -13.85 -4.78
C GLN A 34 9.06 -13.43 -5.93
N GLN A 35 8.77 -13.85 -7.16
CA GLN A 35 9.54 -13.41 -8.32
C GLN A 35 9.27 -11.92 -8.64
N GLN A 36 8.03 -11.46 -8.53
CA GLN A 36 7.67 -10.05 -8.69
C GLN A 36 8.41 -9.18 -7.66
N ALA A 37 8.50 -9.60 -6.40
CA ALA A 37 9.26 -8.90 -5.37
C ALA A 37 10.77 -8.79 -5.71
N ARG A 38 11.38 -9.85 -6.26
CA ARG A 38 12.78 -9.80 -6.75
C ARG A 38 12.94 -8.81 -7.91
N ARG A 39 12.00 -8.81 -8.88
CA ARG A 39 12.00 -7.87 -10.01
C ARG A 39 11.83 -6.42 -9.53
N LEU A 40 10.97 -6.18 -8.54
CA LEU A 40 10.82 -4.87 -7.90
C LEU A 40 12.18 -4.40 -7.35
N GLY A 41 12.88 -5.24 -6.60
CA GLY A 41 14.21 -4.92 -6.08
C GLY A 41 15.22 -4.60 -7.18
N GLN A 42 15.22 -5.37 -8.27
CA GLN A 42 16.10 -5.12 -9.43
C GLN A 42 15.78 -3.77 -10.10
N ARG A 43 14.49 -3.47 -10.31
CA ARG A 43 14.01 -2.23 -10.92
C ARG A 43 14.38 -1.00 -10.08
N ARG A 44 14.32 -1.10 -8.73
CA ARG A 44 14.56 0.00 -7.81
C ARG A 44 16.02 0.18 -7.37
N ARG A 45 16.91 -0.71 -7.79
CA ARG A 45 18.32 -0.73 -7.35
C ARG A 45 19.10 0.55 -7.67
N GLY A 46 18.76 1.23 -8.78
CA GLY A 46 19.38 2.47 -9.23
C GLY A 46 18.67 3.76 -8.78
N ASP A 47 17.53 3.66 -8.09
CA ASP A 47 16.63 4.78 -7.83
C ASP A 47 17.06 5.68 -6.66
N ARG A 48 18.21 5.44 -6.05
CA ARG A 48 18.73 6.19 -4.89
C ARG A 48 17.71 6.28 -3.73
N ILE A 49 16.98 5.19 -3.49
CA ILE A 49 16.05 5.07 -2.36
C ILE A 49 16.85 5.12 -1.05
N THR A 50 16.50 6.03 -0.16
CA THR A 50 17.16 6.20 1.13
C THR A 50 16.52 5.38 2.25
N ALA A 51 15.22 5.07 2.13
CA ALA A 51 14.50 4.18 3.03
C ALA A 51 13.29 3.55 2.31
N VAL A 52 12.93 2.37 2.76
CA VAL A 52 11.69 1.69 2.37
C VAL A 52 10.74 1.71 3.56
N PHE A 53 9.53 2.21 3.36
CA PHE A 53 8.42 2.05 4.29
C PHE A 53 7.47 0.98 3.75
N SER A 54 7.14 0.03 4.58
CA SER A 54 6.22 -1.04 4.21
C SER A 54 5.09 -1.13 5.23
N SER A 55 3.89 -1.46 4.75
CA SER A 55 2.88 -2.03 5.64
C SER A 55 3.48 -3.22 6.39
N ASP A 56 3.09 -3.41 7.65
CA ASP A 56 3.49 -4.55 8.48
C ASP A 56 2.68 -5.83 8.20
N LEU A 57 1.68 -5.76 7.30
CA LEU A 57 0.99 -6.97 6.83
C LEU A 57 1.97 -7.87 6.07
N ALA A 58 1.90 -9.18 6.36
CA ALA A 58 2.91 -10.16 5.94
C ALA A 58 3.27 -10.06 4.45
N ARG A 59 2.30 -9.91 3.55
CA ARG A 59 2.53 -9.80 2.11
C ARG A 59 3.35 -8.58 1.70
N ALA A 60 3.15 -7.43 2.34
CA ALA A 60 3.91 -6.22 2.06
C ALA A 60 5.30 -6.29 2.69
N ALA A 61 5.40 -6.78 3.93
CA ALA A 61 6.67 -6.99 4.63
C ALA A 61 7.56 -8.00 3.88
N GLN A 62 6.99 -9.12 3.39
CA GLN A 62 7.71 -10.10 2.58
C GLN A 62 8.18 -9.49 1.25
N THR A 63 7.33 -8.69 0.57
CA THR A 63 7.71 -7.99 -0.66
C THR A 63 8.93 -7.10 -0.41
N ALA A 64 8.89 -6.28 0.64
CA ALA A 64 10.00 -5.40 1.00
C ALA A 64 11.27 -6.17 1.34
N SER A 65 11.16 -7.22 2.16
CA SER A 65 12.28 -8.06 2.58
C SER A 65 12.97 -8.75 1.39
N ILE A 66 12.20 -9.29 0.44
CA ILE A 66 12.76 -9.93 -0.75
C ILE A 66 13.38 -8.89 -1.69
N ALA A 67 12.70 -7.76 -1.93
CA ALA A 67 13.15 -6.74 -2.86
C ALA A 67 14.47 -6.09 -2.42
N PHE A 68 14.64 -5.86 -1.13
CA PHE A 68 15.80 -5.16 -0.57
C PHE A 68 16.78 -6.07 0.17
N ALA A 69 16.66 -7.40 0.00
CA ALA A 69 17.62 -8.36 0.52
C ALA A 69 19.05 -8.01 0.06
N GLY A 70 19.99 -7.99 1.00
CA GLY A 70 21.41 -7.74 0.72
C GLY A 70 21.73 -6.28 0.36
N THR A 71 20.81 -5.34 0.59
CA THR A 71 21.07 -3.90 0.45
C THR A 71 21.29 -3.26 1.82
N ALA A 72 21.92 -2.07 1.85
CA ALA A 72 22.03 -1.25 3.06
C ALA A 72 20.81 -0.33 3.29
N VAL A 73 19.81 -0.38 2.41
CA VAL A 73 18.60 0.47 2.53
C VAL A 73 17.74 -0.05 3.69
N PRO A 74 17.44 0.79 4.71
CA PRO A 74 16.61 0.36 5.82
C PRO A 74 15.17 0.11 5.38
N VAL A 75 14.59 -1.00 5.86
CA VAL A 75 13.16 -1.32 5.71
C VAL A 75 12.46 -1.06 7.04
N LEU A 76 11.51 -0.16 7.04
CA LEU A 76 10.73 0.27 8.19
C LEU A 76 9.27 -0.13 8.00
N HIS A 77 8.65 -0.68 9.04
CA HIS A 77 7.25 -1.08 8.99
C HIS A 77 6.37 -0.07 9.72
N ASP A 78 5.23 0.27 9.07
CA ASP A 78 4.25 1.18 9.66
C ASP A 78 2.83 0.64 9.43
N TRP A 79 2.10 0.38 10.52
CA TRP A 79 0.73 -0.13 10.45
C TRP A 79 -0.24 0.82 9.75
N ARG A 80 0.05 2.11 9.71
CA ARG A 80 -0.76 3.12 9.02
C ARG A 80 -0.81 2.92 7.50
N LEU A 81 0.11 2.10 6.97
CA LEU A 81 0.17 1.71 5.55
C LEU A 81 -0.62 0.42 5.23
N ARG A 82 -1.30 -0.19 6.22
CA ARG A 82 -2.13 -1.38 6.00
C ARG A 82 -3.26 -1.14 5.00
N GLU A 83 -3.75 -2.22 4.41
CA GLU A 83 -5.01 -2.24 3.65
C GLU A 83 -6.19 -1.85 4.55
N CYS A 84 -7.32 -1.45 3.96
CA CYS A 84 -8.56 -1.27 4.71
C CYS A 84 -8.89 -2.55 5.49
N ASP A 85 -9.26 -2.40 6.75
CA ASP A 85 -9.71 -3.53 7.57
C ASP A 85 -11.15 -3.89 7.22
N TYR A 86 -11.34 -5.00 6.53
CA TYR A 86 -12.68 -5.49 6.16
C TYR A 86 -13.38 -6.21 7.33
N GLY A 87 -12.76 -6.31 8.50
CA GLY A 87 -13.33 -6.90 9.71
C GLY A 87 -13.86 -8.30 9.44
N GLN A 88 -15.14 -8.53 9.77
CA GLN A 88 -15.80 -9.83 9.57
C GLN A 88 -15.96 -10.23 8.08
N ARG A 89 -15.74 -9.29 7.15
CA ARG A 89 -15.79 -9.56 5.71
C ARG A 89 -14.41 -9.81 5.08
N ALA A 90 -13.36 -9.86 5.89
CA ALA A 90 -12.02 -10.20 5.40
C ALA A 90 -12.01 -11.60 4.76
N GLY A 91 -11.38 -11.72 3.60
CA GLY A 91 -11.39 -12.95 2.79
C GLY A 91 -12.57 -13.07 1.83
N MET A 92 -13.47 -12.08 1.75
CA MET A 92 -14.56 -12.08 0.77
C MET A 92 -14.04 -12.09 -0.67
N PRO A 93 -14.84 -12.55 -1.64
CA PRO A 93 -14.53 -12.39 -3.06
C PRO A 93 -14.31 -10.92 -3.43
N VAL A 94 -13.31 -10.64 -4.27
CA VAL A 94 -13.01 -9.27 -4.74
C VAL A 94 -14.22 -8.60 -5.40
N ALA A 95 -15.07 -9.36 -6.10
CA ALA A 95 -16.30 -8.84 -6.70
C ALA A 95 -17.28 -8.28 -5.65
N GLU A 96 -17.40 -8.93 -4.47
CA GLU A 96 -18.22 -8.43 -3.37
C GLU A 96 -17.63 -7.18 -2.74
N LEU A 97 -16.30 -7.14 -2.61
CA LEU A 97 -15.61 -5.93 -2.17
C LEU A 97 -15.93 -4.75 -3.08
N HIS A 98 -15.80 -4.93 -4.40
CA HIS A 98 -16.08 -3.88 -5.38
C HIS A 98 -17.53 -3.41 -5.32
N ALA A 99 -18.49 -4.33 -5.23
CA ALA A 99 -19.92 -4.00 -5.15
C ALA A 99 -20.29 -3.20 -3.88
N SER A 100 -19.58 -3.40 -2.77
CA SER A 100 -19.89 -2.79 -1.47
C SER A 100 -19.02 -1.60 -1.10
N ARG A 101 -17.94 -1.30 -1.85
CA ARG A 101 -16.98 -0.25 -1.49
C ARG A 101 -17.63 1.10 -1.19
N ARG A 102 -18.57 1.53 -2.03
CA ARG A 102 -19.26 2.82 -1.89
C ARG A 102 -20.03 2.94 -0.58
N GLU A 103 -20.68 1.87 -0.14
CA GLU A 103 -21.42 1.82 1.12
C GLU A 103 -20.47 2.00 2.31
N HIS A 104 -19.22 1.52 2.16
CA HIS A 104 -18.20 1.56 3.19
C HIS A 104 -17.21 2.72 3.05
N LEU A 105 -17.51 3.73 2.23
CA LEU A 105 -16.68 4.93 2.18
C LEU A 105 -16.59 5.59 3.56
N ASP A 106 -17.73 5.83 4.20
CA ASP A 106 -17.85 6.44 5.52
C ASP A 106 -18.31 5.47 6.60
N GLN A 107 -19.08 4.43 6.22
CA GLN A 107 -19.57 3.41 7.11
C GLN A 107 -18.54 2.30 7.30
N PRO A 108 -18.01 2.05 8.50
CA PRO A 108 -17.06 0.95 8.72
C PRO A 108 -17.63 -0.42 8.34
N TYR A 109 -16.77 -1.29 7.84
CA TYR A 109 -17.08 -2.71 7.76
C TYR A 109 -17.35 -3.27 9.16
N PRO A 110 -18.24 -4.26 9.33
CA PRO A 110 -18.51 -4.84 10.64
C PRO A 110 -17.23 -5.36 11.33
N GLY A 111 -16.85 -4.74 12.43
CA GLY A 111 -15.62 -5.05 13.16
C GLY A 111 -14.32 -4.58 12.48
N GLY A 112 -14.41 -3.69 11.50
CA GLY A 112 -13.28 -3.17 10.74
C GLY A 112 -13.27 -1.65 10.60
N GLU A 113 -12.73 -1.16 9.48
CA GLU A 113 -12.61 0.27 9.14
C GLU A 113 -13.57 0.66 8.01
N SER A 114 -13.85 1.97 7.89
CA SER A 114 -14.30 2.56 6.63
C SER A 114 -13.08 2.90 5.74
N TRP A 115 -13.31 3.08 4.45
CA TRP A 115 -12.25 3.53 3.55
C TRP A 115 -11.70 4.89 3.94
N ARG A 116 -12.54 5.82 4.40
CA ARG A 116 -12.07 7.12 4.90
C ARG A 116 -11.16 6.99 6.12
N GLN A 117 -11.46 6.08 7.04
CA GLN A 117 -10.58 5.81 8.19
C GLN A 117 -9.23 5.26 7.74
N ALA A 118 -9.22 4.28 6.82
CA ALA A 118 -8.00 3.71 6.27
C ALA A 118 -7.13 4.78 5.59
N ILE A 119 -7.73 5.63 4.75
CA ILE A 119 -7.02 6.70 4.05
C ILE A 119 -6.54 7.79 5.01
N THR A 120 -7.33 8.12 6.04
CA THR A 120 -6.94 9.10 7.06
C THR A 120 -5.66 8.69 7.80
N ARG A 121 -5.47 7.40 8.13
CA ARG A 121 -4.22 6.97 8.79
C ARG A 121 -3.01 7.05 7.87
N VAL A 122 -3.18 6.86 6.56
CA VAL A 122 -2.11 7.12 5.58
C VAL A 122 -1.73 8.60 5.58
N GLY A 123 -2.71 9.51 5.65
CA GLY A 123 -2.45 10.95 5.79
C GLY A 123 -1.62 11.28 7.03
N ARG A 124 -1.89 10.62 8.17
CA ARG A 124 -1.07 10.79 9.40
C ARG A 124 0.36 10.29 9.22
N PHE A 125 0.56 9.19 8.50
CA PHE A 125 1.90 8.71 8.14
C PHE A 125 2.64 9.76 7.31
N LEU A 126 2.00 10.33 6.27
CA LEU A 126 2.59 11.37 5.44
C LEU A 126 2.95 12.63 6.23
N GLY A 127 2.13 13.02 7.21
CA GLY A 127 2.38 14.17 8.08
C GLY A 127 3.66 14.05 8.94
N ASP A 128 4.11 12.83 9.25
CA ASP A 128 5.33 12.60 10.04
C ASP A 128 6.61 12.59 9.18
N LEU A 129 6.51 12.35 7.87
CA LEU A 129 7.69 12.20 7.00
C LEU A 129 8.59 13.44 6.96
N PRO A 130 8.07 14.69 6.93
CA PRO A 130 8.91 15.88 6.87
C PRO A 130 9.85 16.06 8.06
N LEU A 131 9.54 15.48 9.22
CA LEU A 131 10.36 15.56 10.42
C LEU A 131 11.75 14.95 10.22
N ARG A 132 11.90 13.97 9.32
CA ARG A 132 13.15 13.22 9.16
C ARG A 132 13.60 13.03 7.71
N TRP A 133 12.69 13.12 6.72
CA TRP A 133 12.95 12.67 5.36
C TRP A 133 12.96 13.79 4.32
N ASN A 134 13.01 15.06 4.75
CA ASN A 134 13.07 16.22 3.87
C ASN A 134 14.21 16.10 2.84
N GLY A 135 13.88 16.30 1.56
CA GLY A 135 14.82 16.21 0.45
C GLY A 135 15.27 14.79 0.11
N GLN A 136 14.67 13.79 0.73
CA GLN A 136 14.99 12.37 0.49
C GLN A 136 14.04 11.75 -0.53
N ARG A 137 14.51 10.66 -1.14
CA ARG A 137 13.68 9.79 -1.98
C ARG A 137 13.39 8.51 -1.21
N ILE A 138 12.13 8.24 -0.94
CA ILE A 138 11.68 7.07 -0.20
C ILE A 138 10.79 6.17 -1.07
N LEU A 139 10.77 4.88 -0.74
CA LEU A 139 9.84 3.93 -1.33
C LEU A 139 8.80 3.54 -0.30
N VAL A 140 7.53 3.52 -0.69
CA VAL A 140 6.41 3.00 0.10
C VAL A 140 5.87 1.75 -0.56
N ILE A 141 5.82 0.64 0.17
CA ILE A 141 5.21 -0.62 -0.28
C ILE A 141 3.94 -0.87 0.52
N GLY A 142 2.80 -0.91 -0.16
CA GLY A 142 1.51 -0.99 0.50
C GLY A 142 0.42 -1.65 -0.35
N HIS A 143 -0.78 -1.13 -0.22
CA HIS A 143 -2.03 -1.69 -0.69
C HIS A 143 -2.85 -0.64 -1.44
N VAL A 144 -4.07 -0.99 -1.86
CA VAL A 144 -5.00 -0.04 -2.52
C VAL A 144 -5.31 1.14 -1.60
N ALA A 145 -5.58 0.89 -0.30
CA ALA A 145 -5.82 1.97 0.66
C ALA A 145 -4.60 2.91 0.79
N THR A 146 -3.38 2.38 0.77
CA THR A 146 -2.15 3.18 0.79
C THR A 146 -2.07 4.04 -0.48
N ARG A 147 -2.29 3.44 -1.65
CA ARG A 147 -2.28 4.15 -2.94
C ARG A 147 -3.30 5.28 -2.96
N TRP A 148 -4.54 5.01 -2.56
CA TRP A 148 -5.59 6.03 -2.52
C TRP A 148 -5.30 7.15 -1.50
N GLY A 149 -4.64 6.82 -0.39
CA GLY A 149 -4.13 7.84 0.52
C GLY A 149 -3.13 8.78 -0.14
N LEU A 150 -2.20 8.24 -0.93
CA LEU A 150 -1.24 9.05 -1.69
C LEU A 150 -1.93 9.88 -2.78
N ASP A 151 -2.84 9.28 -3.55
CA ASP A 151 -3.61 10.01 -4.57
C ASP A 151 -4.46 11.13 -3.97
N HIS A 152 -5.06 10.91 -2.80
CA HIS A 152 -5.88 11.90 -2.11
C HIS A 152 -5.03 13.06 -1.56
N TYR A 153 -4.03 12.76 -0.73
CA TYR A 153 -3.27 13.79 -0.02
C TYR A 153 -2.20 14.47 -0.87
N LEU A 154 -1.61 13.78 -1.83
CA LEU A 154 -0.54 14.31 -2.67
C LEU A 154 -1.00 14.61 -4.10
N GLY A 155 -1.99 13.87 -4.58
CA GLY A 155 -2.57 14.08 -5.91
C GLY A 155 -3.83 14.96 -5.93
N GLY A 156 -4.42 15.24 -4.75
CA GLY A 156 -5.63 16.07 -4.66
C GLY A 156 -6.91 15.39 -5.18
N VAL A 157 -6.91 14.06 -5.33
CA VAL A 157 -8.07 13.32 -5.85
C VAL A 157 -9.12 13.13 -4.76
N PRO A 158 -10.41 13.49 -4.99
CA PRO A 158 -11.47 13.23 -4.02
C PRO A 158 -11.64 11.75 -3.72
N LEU A 159 -11.97 11.40 -2.46
CA LEU A 159 -12.16 10.01 -2.06
C LEU A 159 -13.34 9.36 -2.77
N GLU A 160 -14.36 10.14 -3.05
CA GLU A 160 -15.56 9.74 -3.77
C GLU A 160 -15.25 9.26 -5.20
N ASP A 161 -14.22 9.85 -5.82
CA ASP A 161 -13.76 9.45 -7.15
C ASP A 161 -12.84 8.22 -7.08
N LEU A 162 -12.01 8.13 -6.04
CA LEU A 162 -11.11 6.99 -5.85
C LEU A 162 -11.86 5.69 -5.59
N ILE A 163 -12.94 5.74 -4.81
CA ILE A 163 -13.70 4.54 -4.43
C ILE A 163 -14.37 3.85 -5.63
N GLU A 164 -14.62 4.59 -6.70
CA GLU A 164 -15.23 4.08 -7.94
C GLU A 164 -14.18 3.51 -8.93
N GLN A 165 -12.89 3.76 -8.67
CA GLN A 165 -11.84 3.35 -9.60
C GLN A 165 -11.49 1.87 -9.44
N ASP A 166 -11.31 1.19 -10.58
CA ASP A 166 -10.66 -0.10 -10.60
C ASP A 166 -9.14 0.07 -10.45
N PHE A 167 -8.55 -0.83 -9.68
CA PHE A 167 -7.11 -0.84 -9.51
C PHE A 167 -6.43 -1.37 -10.78
N ALA A 168 -5.70 -0.50 -11.48
CA ALA A 168 -4.83 -0.89 -12.58
C ALA A 168 -3.37 -0.93 -12.09
N TRP A 169 -2.75 -2.09 -12.15
CA TRP A 169 -1.34 -2.25 -11.76
C TRP A 169 -0.39 -1.57 -12.76
N GLN A 170 0.65 -0.97 -12.24
CA GLN A 170 1.80 -0.47 -13.02
C GLN A 170 3.09 -0.59 -12.22
N GLU A 171 4.22 -0.35 -12.87
CA GLU A 171 5.56 -0.38 -12.24
C GLU A 171 5.84 0.91 -11.45
N GLY A 172 5.07 1.10 -10.37
CA GLY A 172 5.21 2.19 -9.43
C GLY A 172 4.52 3.49 -9.82
N TRP A 173 4.36 4.34 -8.83
CA TRP A 173 3.79 5.68 -8.90
C TRP A 173 4.73 6.65 -8.22
N GLN A 174 4.76 7.89 -8.66
CA GLN A 174 5.64 8.92 -8.10
C GLN A 174 4.83 10.10 -7.61
N TYR A 175 5.17 10.58 -6.42
CA TYR A 175 4.53 11.72 -5.77
C TYR A 175 5.61 12.65 -5.18
N GLN A 176 5.19 13.89 -4.90
CA GLN A 176 6.00 14.88 -4.20
C GLN A 176 5.24 15.30 -2.93
N LEU A 177 5.91 15.24 -1.78
CA LEU A 177 5.40 15.78 -0.52
C LEU A 177 6.24 17.03 -0.17
N SER A 178 5.57 18.17 -0.21
CA SER A 178 6.18 19.49 0.05
C SER A 178 6.02 19.92 1.50
#